data_10dc5015dc837fcb84c16c78c4448178
#
_entry.id   10dc5015dc837fcb84c16c78c4448178
#
_cell.length_a   1.000
_cell.length_b   1.000
_cell.length_c   1.000
_cell.angle_alpha   90.00
_cell.angle_beta   90.00
_cell.angle_gamma   90.00
#
_symmetry.space_group_name_H-M   'P 1'
#
loop_
_entity.id
_entity.type
_entity.pdbx_description
1 polymer ?
#
loop_
_entity_poly.entity_id
_entity_poly.type
_entity_poly.pdbx_seq_one_letter_code
_entity_poly.pdbx_strand_id
1 'polypeptide(L)'
;ALQELQERTKELKKALDHSRKALEAELKKQSVSALSDRMLLLVEELQEQQYKKLIADVEYDLNRKFRELIRKDDFVDRIYLGNDFSLHLVRNQAVEVSALKITAKRHGAAALKGSLKQVGFQSLITQLNTTEESLGFALADFAEETITLPVELDYTRFSNGEKQVLVMSLYWAIMNQSHNKLPFIIDTPFARIDTEHRANITEKFFKELQGQLFVLSTNEEIRHEHMVSLEQQIAKVYMLEYGEDKRTRISEGSYFEVK
;
A
#
# COMPACT_ATOMS: atom_id res chain seq x y z
N ALA A 1 32.11 22.03 -75.12
CA ALA A 1 30.68 21.68 -74.96
C ALA A 1 30.45 20.23 -74.49
N LEU A 2 30.98 19.19 -75.20
CA LEU A 2 30.71 17.80 -74.85
C LEU A 2 31.41 17.36 -73.51
N GLN A 3 32.65 17.76 -73.31
CA GLN A 3 33.43 17.50 -72.11
C GLN A 3 32.86 18.26 -70.88
N GLU A 4 32.41 19.43 -71.03
CA GLU A 4 31.78 20.24 -70.01
C GLU A 4 30.44 19.63 -69.53
N LEU A 5 29.66 19.10 -70.48
CA LEU A 5 28.43 18.36 -70.16
C LEU A 5 28.72 17.05 -69.43
N GLN A 6 29.79 16.36 -69.77
CA GLN A 6 30.21 15.12 -69.08
C GLN A 6 30.66 15.42 -67.63
N GLU A 7 31.42 16.46 -67.44
CA GLU A 7 31.88 16.88 -66.11
C GLU A 7 30.71 17.32 -65.22
N ARG A 8 29.80 18.15 -65.76
CA ARG A 8 28.60 18.57 -65.03
C ARG A 8 27.66 17.45 -64.67
N THR A 9 27.55 16.41 -65.55
CA THR A 9 26.78 15.18 -65.30
C THR A 9 27.43 14.36 -64.17
N LYS A 10 28.75 14.34 -64.09
CA LYS A 10 29.49 13.62 -63.04
C LYS A 10 29.37 14.34 -61.68
N GLU A 11 29.39 15.68 -61.65
CA GLU A 11 29.16 16.46 -60.44
C GLU A 11 27.73 16.32 -59.92
N LEU A 12 26.73 16.38 -60.79
CA LEU A 12 25.33 16.16 -60.45
C LEU A 12 25.06 14.76 -59.87
N LYS A 13 25.71 13.73 -60.46
CA LYS A 13 25.61 12.36 -59.91
C LYS A 13 26.24 12.26 -58.54
N LYS A 14 27.37 12.91 -58.24
CA LYS A 14 27.99 12.92 -56.94
C LYS A 14 27.13 13.70 -55.91
N ALA A 15 26.55 14.82 -56.31
CA ALA A 15 25.66 15.60 -55.46
C ALA A 15 24.35 14.80 -55.10
N LEU A 16 23.81 14.11 -56.12
CA LEU A 16 22.63 13.24 -55.92
C LEU A 16 22.94 12.11 -54.95
N ASP A 17 24.10 11.43 -55.10
CA ASP A 17 24.49 10.31 -54.21
C ASP A 17 24.74 10.81 -52.76
N HIS A 18 25.31 11.98 -52.61
CA HIS A 18 25.47 12.60 -51.29
C HIS A 18 24.13 12.93 -50.65
N SER A 19 23.21 13.57 -51.38
CA SER A 19 21.87 13.89 -50.87
C SER A 19 21.07 12.68 -50.53
N ARG A 20 21.18 11.61 -51.32
CA ARG A 20 20.53 10.32 -51.03
C ARG A 20 21.05 9.69 -49.76
N LYS A 21 22.36 9.63 -49.54
CA LYS A 21 22.97 9.13 -48.29
C LYS A 21 22.59 9.99 -47.09
N ALA A 22 22.51 11.29 -47.22
CA ALA A 22 22.05 12.18 -46.18
C ALA A 22 20.58 11.94 -45.79
N LEU A 23 19.71 11.73 -46.81
CA LEU A 23 18.30 11.44 -46.60
C LEU A 23 18.11 10.06 -45.92
N GLU A 24 18.84 9.03 -46.37
CA GLU A 24 18.80 7.69 -45.75
C GLU A 24 19.27 7.74 -44.26
N ALA A 25 20.30 8.51 -43.97
CA ALA A 25 20.77 8.72 -42.57
C ALA A 25 19.74 9.43 -41.72
N GLU A 26 19.03 10.42 -42.27
CA GLU A 26 17.99 11.17 -41.54
C GLU A 26 16.75 10.32 -41.28
N LEU A 27 16.29 9.54 -42.29
CA LEU A 27 15.20 8.57 -42.15
C LEU A 27 15.53 7.50 -41.09
N LYS A 28 16.78 7.05 -41.05
CA LYS A 28 17.23 6.09 -40.03
C LYS A 28 17.23 6.70 -38.65
N LYS A 29 17.65 7.94 -38.47
CA LYS A 29 17.56 8.67 -37.18
C LYS A 29 16.12 8.82 -36.70
N GLN A 30 15.22 9.26 -37.60
CA GLN A 30 13.80 9.40 -37.30
C GLN A 30 13.15 8.07 -36.88
N SER A 31 13.48 6.96 -37.55
CA SER A 31 12.97 5.63 -37.19
C SER A 31 13.48 5.16 -35.83
N VAL A 32 14.74 5.43 -35.50
CA VAL A 32 15.33 5.11 -34.19
C VAL A 32 14.71 5.95 -33.09
N SER A 33 14.48 7.25 -33.32
CA SER A 33 13.81 8.14 -32.35
C SER A 33 12.38 7.65 -32.08
N ALA A 34 11.59 7.38 -33.13
CA ALA A 34 10.22 6.87 -32.98
C ALA A 34 10.15 5.50 -32.26
N LEU A 35 11.14 4.65 -32.47
CA LEU A 35 11.24 3.38 -31.73
C LEU A 35 11.59 3.63 -30.25
N SER A 36 12.51 4.53 -29.98
CA SER A 36 12.88 4.92 -28.60
C SER A 36 11.69 5.48 -27.84
N ASP A 37 10.93 6.39 -28.45
CA ASP A 37 9.74 6.99 -27.84
C ASP A 37 8.67 5.91 -27.51
N ARG A 38 8.47 4.95 -28.42
CA ARG A 38 7.58 3.82 -28.16
C ARG A 38 8.06 2.92 -27.04
N MET A 39 9.36 2.67 -26.95
CA MET A 39 9.94 1.88 -25.84
C MET A 39 9.76 2.58 -24.50
N LEU A 40 9.94 3.90 -24.44
CA LEU A 40 9.69 4.68 -23.22
C LEU A 40 8.24 4.57 -22.75
N LEU A 41 7.28 4.74 -23.67
CA LEU A 41 5.85 4.60 -23.35
C LEU A 41 5.52 3.19 -22.83
N LEU A 42 6.08 2.15 -23.42
CA LEU A 42 5.89 0.77 -22.94
C LEU A 42 6.49 0.54 -21.56
N VAL A 43 7.67 1.12 -21.29
CA VAL A 43 8.29 1.02 -19.96
C VAL A 43 7.45 1.73 -18.91
N GLU A 44 6.94 2.93 -19.22
CA GLU A 44 6.05 3.68 -18.32
C GLU A 44 4.76 2.90 -18.04
N GLU A 45 4.14 2.34 -19.07
CA GLU A 45 2.93 1.52 -18.91
C GLU A 45 3.19 0.26 -18.07
N LEU A 46 4.30 -0.43 -18.30
CA LEU A 46 4.71 -1.59 -17.49
C LEU A 46 4.98 -1.22 -16.04
N GLN A 47 5.64 -0.09 -15.80
CA GLN A 47 5.88 0.41 -14.44
C GLN A 47 4.56 0.73 -13.73
N GLU A 48 3.62 1.38 -14.41
CA GLU A 48 2.31 1.69 -13.85
C GLU A 48 1.52 0.41 -13.53
N GLN A 49 1.54 -0.57 -14.40
CA GLN A 49 0.88 -1.87 -14.16
C GLN A 49 1.52 -2.61 -12.99
N GLN A 50 2.85 -2.66 -12.91
CA GLN A 50 3.56 -3.27 -11.79
C GLN A 50 3.27 -2.57 -10.46
N TYR A 51 3.22 -1.23 -10.47
CA TYR A 51 2.88 -0.44 -9.31
C TYR A 51 1.46 -0.70 -8.80
N LYS A 52 0.47 -0.70 -9.71
CA LYS A 52 -0.92 -1.04 -9.37
C LYS A 52 -1.05 -2.45 -8.79
N LYS A 53 -0.32 -3.40 -9.39
CA LYS A 53 -0.29 -4.77 -8.88
C LYS A 53 0.32 -4.84 -7.49
N LEU A 54 1.45 -4.18 -7.26
CA LEU A 54 2.11 -4.16 -5.95
C LEU A 54 1.19 -3.58 -4.87
N ILE A 55 0.49 -2.47 -5.14
CA ILE A 55 -0.48 -1.89 -4.21
C ILE A 55 -1.60 -2.89 -3.90
N ALA A 56 -2.15 -3.55 -4.91
CA ALA A 56 -3.21 -4.53 -4.72
C ALA A 56 -2.74 -5.75 -3.91
N ASP A 57 -1.53 -6.24 -4.16
CA ASP A 57 -0.93 -7.37 -3.44
C ASP A 57 -0.64 -7.00 -1.96
N VAL A 58 -0.11 -5.79 -1.71
CA VAL A 58 0.08 -5.26 -0.35
C VAL A 58 -1.25 -5.06 0.36
N GLU A 59 -2.27 -4.49 -0.32
CA GLU A 59 -3.62 -4.33 0.25
C GLU A 59 -4.23 -5.68 0.64
N TYR A 60 -4.11 -6.67 -0.22
CA TYR A 60 -4.59 -8.03 0.06
C TYR A 60 -3.93 -8.63 1.29
N ASP A 61 -2.60 -8.61 1.34
CA ASP A 61 -1.81 -9.13 2.46
C ASP A 61 -2.07 -8.37 3.76
N LEU A 62 -2.20 -7.04 3.68
CA LEU A 62 -2.55 -6.19 4.83
C LEU A 62 -3.90 -6.57 5.42
N ASN A 63 -4.95 -6.70 4.58
CA ASN A 63 -6.28 -7.08 5.02
C ASN A 63 -6.29 -8.47 5.66
N ARG A 64 -5.58 -9.43 5.04
CA ARG A 64 -5.46 -10.79 5.57
C ARG A 64 -4.78 -10.78 6.93
N LYS A 65 -3.60 -10.16 7.05
CA LYS A 65 -2.84 -10.15 8.30
C LYS A 65 -3.53 -9.35 9.41
N PHE A 66 -4.16 -8.23 9.07
CA PHE A 66 -4.92 -7.45 10.03
C PHE A 66 -6.07 -8.24 10.67
N ARG A 67 -6.85 -8.99 9.87
CA ARG A 67 -7.92 -9.87 10.38
C ARG A 67 -7.39 -11.01 11.26
N GLU A 68 -6.22 -11.56 10.94
CA GLU A 68 -5.59 -12.60 11.76
C GLU A 68 -5.13 -12.08 13.13
N LEU A 69 -4.71 -10.83 13.21
CA LEU A 69 -4.15 -10.23 14.42
C LEU A 69 -5.19 -9.50 15.27
N ILE A 70 -6.21 -8.89 14.65
CA ILE A 70 -7.26 -8.19 15.38
C ILE A 70 -8.26 -9.16 16.00
N ARG A 71 -8.73 -8.83 17.19
CA ARG A 71 -9.67 -9.67 17.93
C ARG A 71 -11.13 -9.48 17.49
N LYS A 72 -11.47 -8.25 17.11
CA LYS A 72 -12.85 -7.84 16.80
C LYS A 72 -13.11 -8.05 15.32
N ASP A 73 -13.82 -9.11 14.97
CA ASP A 73 -14.15 -9.44 13.57
C ASP A 73 -14.94 -8.33 12.85
N ASP A 74 -15.76 -7.56 13.59
CA ASP A 74 -16.62 -6.52 13.04
C ASP A 74 -16.02 -5.09 13.14
N PHE A 75 -14.74 -4.97 13.42
CA PHE A 75 -14.16 -3.66 13.68
C PHE A 75 -13.84 -2.89 12.40
N VAL A 76 -13.21 -3.55 11.44
CA VAL A 76 -12.86 -3.03 10.12
C VAL A 76 -13.16 -4.12 9.09
N ASP A 77 -14.04 -3.81 8.14
CA ASP A 77 -14.38 -4.79 7.10
C ASP A 77 -13.31 -4.84 6.01
N ARG A 78 -12.74 -3.68 5.67
CA ARG A 78 -11.69 -3.59 4.65
C ARG A 78 -10.79 -2.38 4.87
N ILE A 79 -9.54 -2.56 4.52
CA ILE A 79 -8.53 -1.51 4.44
C ILE A 79 -8.18 -1.34 2.96
N TYR A 80 -8.36 -0.14 2.43
CA TYR A 80 -7.94 0.23 1.08
C TYR A 80 -6.62 0.97 1.15
N LEU A 81 -5.74 0.66 0.22
CA LEU A 81 -4.47 1.35 0.03
C LEU A 81 -4.56 2.23 -1.23
N GLY A 82 -4.52 3.54 -1.03
CA GLY A 82 -4.50 4.50 -2.14
C GLY A 82 -3.20 4.44 -2.94
N ASN A 83 -3.23 4.99 -4.16
CA ASN A 83 -2.03 5.09 -5.00
C ASN A 83 -0.93 5.96 -4.38
N ASP A 84 -1.27 6.82 -3.43
CA ASP A 84 -0.37 7.64 -2.62
C ASP A 84 0.02 7.00 -1.29
N PHE A 85 -0.26 5.69 -1.13
CA PHE A 85 -0.12 4.92 0.12
C PHE A 85 -0.97 5.42 1.28
N SER A 86 -1.98 6.24 1.05
CA SER A 86 -2.97 6.57 2.07
C SER A 86 -3.78 5.33 2.46
N LEU A 87 -4.04 5.17 3.77
CA LEU A 87 -4.84 4.07 4.31
C LEU A 87 -6.26 4.56 4.58
N HIS A 88 -7.23 3.88 3.99
CA HIS A 88 -8.65 4.11 4.20
C HIS A 88 -9.28 2.87 4.84
N LEU A 89 -9.57 2.97 6.12
CA LEU A 89 -10.21 1.88 6.86
C LEU A 89 -11.72 2.06 6.78
N VAL A 90 -12.43 1.05 6.34
CA VAL A 90 -13.87 1.14 6.15
C VAL A 90 -14.61 0.05 6.89
N ARG A 91 -15.83 0.40 7.29
CA ARG A 91 -16.82 -0.52 7.85
C ARG A 91 -18.11 -0.41 7.06
N ASN A 92 -18.66 -1.54 6.68
CA ASN A 92 -19.96 -1.57 6.00
C ASN A 92 -21.08 -1.29 7.01
N GLN A 93 -21.85 -0.28 6.71
CA GLN A 93 -22.97 0.15 7.55
C GLN A 93 -24.23 0.30 6.71
N ALA A 94 -25.36 -0.11 7.28
CA ALA A 94 -26.66 0.19 6.72
C ALA A 94 -26.96 1.69 6.88
N VAL A 95 -27.12 2.39 5.78
CA VAL A 95 -27.42 3.81 5.73
C VAL A 95 -28.86 3.98 5.26
N GLU A 96 -29.63 4.82 5.93
CA GLU A 96 -30.99 5.13 5.53
C GLU A 96 -31.02 5.90 4.21
N VAL A 97 -31.72 5.37 3.23
CA VAL A 97 -31.87 5.98 1.91
C VAL A 97 -32.63 7.29 1.99
N SER A 98 -33.57 7.42 2.93
CA SER A 98 -34.28 8.67 3.23
C SER A 98 -33.31 9.82 3.54
N ALA A 99 -32.28 9.58 4.36
CA ALA A 99 -31.28 10.58 4.69
C ALA A 99 -30.41 10.97 3.47
N LEU A 100 -30.06 9.99 2.63
CA LEU A 100 -29.33 10.24 1.39
C LEU A 100 -30.16 11.06 0.40
N LYS A 101 -31.44 10.73 0.23
CA LYS A 101 -32.40 11.50 -0.62
C LYS A 101 -32.52 12.95 -0.16
N ILE A 102 -32.67 13.19 1.15
CA ILE A 102 -32.78 14.54 1.71
C ILE A 102 -31.48 15.33 1.45
N THR A 103 -30.32 14.71 1.69
CA THR A 103 -29.02 15.35 1.47
C THR A 103 -28.79 15.66 0.00
N ALA A 104 -29.07 14.72 -0.90
CA ALA A 104 -28.98 14.93 -2.35
C ALA A 104 -29.89 16.08 -2.83
N LYS A 105 -31.12 16.11 -2.35
CA LYS A 105 -32.10 17.14 -2.76
C LYS A 105 -31.76 18.54 -2.24
N ARG A 106 -31.24 18.63 -1.01
CA ARG A 106 -30.95 19.94 -0.37
C ARG A 106 -29.58 20.50 -0.73
N HIS A 107 -28.57 19.64 -0.87
CA HIS A 107 -27.17 20.05 -0.92
C HIS A 107 -26.42 19.47 -2.13
N GLY A 108 -27.07 18.64 -2.94
CA GLY A 108 -26.50 18.06 -4.14
C GLY A 108 -25.50 16.90 -3.89
N ALA A 109 -24.96 16.36 -4.97
CA ALA A 109 -24.03 15.22 -4.95
C ALA A 109 -22.71 15.53 -4.19
N ALA A 110 -22.24 16.78 -4.26
CA ALA A 110 -21.03 17.21 -3.56
C ALA A 110 -21.12 17.05 -2.03
N ALA A 111 -22.30 17.31 -1.45
CA ALA A 111 -22.51 17.11 -0.02
C ALA A 111 -22.55 15.63 0.38
N LEU A 112 -23.11 14.76 -0.47
CA LEU A 112 -23.05 13.31 -0.29
C LEU A 112 -21.60 12.81 -0.35
N LYS A 113 -20.82 13.32 -1.29
CA LYS A 113 -19.39 12.99 -1.40
C LYS A 113 -18.60 13.42 -0.17
N GLY A 114 -18.92 14.59 0.40
CA GLY A 114 -18.33 15.06 1.65
C GLY A 114 -18.68 14.19 2.86
N SER A 115 -19.94 13.75 2.97
CA SER A 115 -20.41 12.93 4.11
C SER A 115 -19.98 11.47 4.05
N LEU A 116 -20.04 10.85 2.86
CA LEU A 116 -19.70 9.44 2.64
C LEU A 116 -18.21 9.22 2.39
N LYS A 117 -17.44 10.30 2.21
CA LYS A 117 -16.06 10.23 1.75
C LYS A 117 -15.94 9.56 0.38
N GLN A 118 -14.70 9.42 -0.13
CA GLN A 118 -14.46 8.92 -1.49
C GLN A 118 -14.98 7.48 -1.68
N VAL A 119 -14.67 6.59 -0.72
CA VAL A 119 -14.98 5.16 -0.85
C VAL A 119 -16.49 4.90 -0.79
N GLY A 120 -17.19 5.49 0.18
CA GLY A 120 -18.63 5.35 0.34
C GLY A 120 -19.41 5.95 -0.83
N PHE A 121 -18.97 7.11 -1.32
CA PHE A 121 -19.61 7.77 -2.46
C PHE A 121 -19.44 6.96 -3.75
N GLN A 122 -18.25 6.43 -4.02
CA GLN A 122 -18.01 5.59 -5.19
C GLN A 122 -18.82 4.29 -5.13
N SER A 123 -18.94 3.69 -3.94
CA SER A 123 -19.76 2.51 -3.71
C SER A 123 -21.25 2.80 -3.99
N LEU A 124 -21.76 3.96 -3.54
CA LEU A 124 -23.13 4.38 -3.80
C LEU A 124 -23.40 4.50 -5.31
N ILE A 125 -22.53 5.18 -6.05
CA ILE A 125 -22.63 5.32 -7.51
C ILE A 125 -22.65 3.95 -8.19
N THR A 126 -21.76 3.06 -7.79
CA THR A 126 -21.65 1.72 -8.36
C THR A 126 -22.90 0.88 -8.08
N GLN A 127 -23.40 0.86 -6.84
CA GLN A 127 -24.57 0.09 -6.46
C GLN A 127 -25.86 0.59 -7.14
N LEU A 128 -25.98 1.90 -7.34
CA LEU A 128 -27.11 2.52 -8.06
C LEU A 128 -26.93 2.48 -9.58
N ASN A 129 -25.79 1.98 -10.08
CA ASN A 129 -25.42 1.96 -11.49
C ASN A 129 -25.68 3.33 -12.19
N THR A 130 -25.17 4.39 -11.58
CA THR A 130 -25.44 5.78 -12.00
C THR A 130 -24.13 6.58 -12.12
N THR A 131 -24.25 7.84 -12.48
CA THR A 131 -23.15 8.82 -12.48
C THR A 131 -23.37 9.88 -11.40
N GLU A 132 -22.34 10.66 -11.07
CA GLU A 132 -22.45 11.76 -10.10
C GLU A 132 -23.55 12.75 -10.48
N GLU A 133 -23.71 13.03 -11.78
CA GLU A 133 -24.71 13.96 -12.31
C GLU A 133 -26.15 13.43 -12.17
N SER A 134 -26.34 12.13 -12.35
CA SER A 134 -27.64 11.46 -12.33
C SER A 134 -28.01 10.87 -10.96
N LEU A 135 -27.13 11.00 -9.97
CA LEU A 135 -27.27 10.37 -8.64
C LEU A 135 -28.59 10.76 -7.95
N GLY A 136 -29.00 12.03 -8.07
CA GLY A 136 -30.24 12.51 -7.46
C GLY A 136 -31.48 11.81 -7.99
N PHE A 137 -31.55 11.53 -9.29
CA PHE A 137 -32.62 10.79 -9.92
C PHE A 137 -32.61 9.31 -9.53
N ALA A 138 -31.43 8.68 -9.59
CA ALA A 138 -31.27 7.28 -9.20
C ALA A 138 -31.67 7.03 -7.74
N LEU A 139 -31.31 7.93 -6.83
CA LEU A 139 -31.74 7.86 -5.44
C LEU A 139 -33.24 8.05 -5.28
N ALA A 140 -33.87 8.95 -6.06
CA ALA A 140 -35.32 9.18 -5.98
C ALA A 140 -36.11 7.91 -6.32
N ASP A 141 -35.66 7.16 -7.34
CA ASP A 141 -36.29 5.94 -7.83
C ASP A 141 -35.95 4.69 -7.02
N PHE A 142 -34.92 4.76 -6.15
CA PHE A 142 -34.49 3.63 -5.34
C PHE A 142 -35.55 3.30 -4.27
N ALA A 143 -36.01 2.03 -4.29
CA ALA A 143 -37.17 1.61 -3.51
C ALA A 143 -36.84 1.07 -2.10
N GLU A 144 -35.60 0.68 -1.85
CA GLU A 144 -35.19 0.11 -0.56
C GLU A 144 -35.08 1.20 0.51
N GLU A 145 -35.34 0.83 1.77
CA GLU A 145 -35.24 1.73 2.91
C GLU A 145 -33.80 1.99 3.34
N THR A 146 -32.93 0.99 3.19
CA THR A 146 -31.54 1.05 3.58
C THR A 146 -30.62 0.55 2.47
N ILE A 147 -29.41 1.09 2.42
CA ILE A 147 -28.33 0.65 1.53
C ILE A 147 -27.06 0.44 2.36
N THR A 148 -26.39 -0.68 2.12
CA THR A 148 -25.12 -0.96 2.82
C THR A 148 -23.97 -0.27 2.09
N LEU A 149 -23.32 0.67 2.78
CA LEU A 149 -22.19 1.44 2.23
C LEU A 149 -20.95 1.29 3.11
N PRO A 150 -19.77 1.27 2.50
CA PRO A 150 -18.52 1.37 3.24
C PRO A 150 -18.36 2.79 3.82
N VAL A 151 -18.39 2.90 5.12
CA VAL A 151 -18.16 4.15 5.85
C VAL A 151 -16.74 4.19 6.35
N GLU A 152 -16.03 5.26 6.04
CA GLU A 152 -14.64 5.44 6.45
C GLU A 152 -14.54 5.68 7.96
N LEU A 153 -13.68 4.92 8.60
CA LEU A 153 -13.43 5.01 10.02
C LEU A 153 -12.34 6.04 10.32
N ASP A 154 -12.54 6.77 11.41
CA ASP A 154 -11.55 7.71 11.90
C ASP A 154 -10.46 6.95 12.70
N TYR A 155 -9.27 6.85 12.13
CA TYR A 155 -8.10 6.24 12.75
C TYR A 155 -7.76 6.83 14.14
N THR A 156 -8.10 8.07 14.39
CA THR A 156 -7.82 8.72 15.69
C THR A 156 -8.57 8.06 16.85
N ARG A 157 -9.72 7.42 16.54
CA ARG A 157 -10.58 6.72 17.52
C ARG A 157 -10.08 5.32 17.86
N PHE A 158 -9.09 4.82 17.16
CA PHE A 158 -8.52 3.53 17.46
C PHE A 158 -7.74 3.55 18.77
N SER A 159 -7.86 2.48 19.55
CA SER A 159 -7.00 2.26 20.70
C SER A 159 -5.54 2.12 20.27
N ASN A 160 -4.62 2.33 21.20
CA ASN A 160 -3.20 2.17 20.86
C ASN A 160 -2.84 0.75 20.42
N GLY A 161 -3.50 -0.28 20.97
CA GLY A 161 -3.33 -1.66 20.56
C GLY A 161 -3.80 -1.90 19.13
N GLU A 162 -4.99 -1.40 18.75
CA GLU A 162 -5.52 -1.50 17.40
C GLU A 162 -4.63 -0.78 16.37
N LYS A 163 -4.10 0.39 16.73
CA LYS A 163 -3.11 1.12 15.91
C LYS A 163 -1.84 0.32 15.71
N GLN A 164 -1.35 -0.32 16.76
CA GLN A 164 -0.15 -1.14 16.70
C GLN A 164 -0.35 -2.38 15.83
N VAL A 165 -1.47 -3.07 15.98
CA VAL A 165 -1.84 -4.22 15.12
C VAL A 165 -1.91 -3.79 13.65
N LEU A 166 -2.49 -2.62 13.35
CA LEU A 166 -2.54 -2.09 11.98
C LEU A 166 -1.14 -1.85 11.40
N VAL A 167 -0.27 -1.18 12.16
CA VAL A 167 1.11 -0.89 11.73
C VAL A 167 1.91 -2.18 11.52
N MET A 168 1.77 -3.15 12.42
CA MET A 168 2.44 -4.46 12.28
C MET A 168 1.93 -5.22 11.07
N SER A 169 0.61 -5.20 10.81
CA SER A 169 0.01 -5.85 9.65
C SER A 169 0.48 -5.22 8.33
N LEU A 170 0.55 -3.89 8.29
CA LEU A 170 1.08 -3.16 7.13
C LEU A 170 2.55 -3.50 6.87
N TYR A 171 3.36 -3.50 7.93
CA TYR A 171 4.76 -3.89 7.83
C TYR A 171 4.90 -5.31 7.29
N TRP A 172 4.14 -6.26 7.85
CA TRP A 172 4.15 -7.65 7.40
C TRP A 172 3.79 -7.77 5.92
N ALA A 173 2.75 -7.03 5.47
CA ALA A 173 2.32 -7.03 4.09
C ALA A 173 3.43 -6.50 3.14
N ILE A 174 4.08 -5.39 3.50
CA ILE A 174 5.20 -4.82 2.73
C ILE A 174 6.37 -5.81 2.66
N MET A 175 6.73 -6.42 3.78
CA MET A 175 7.84 -7.37 3.84
C MET A 175 7.56 -8.65 3.06
N ASN A 176 6.29 -9.10 3.03
CA ASN A 176 5.87 -10.26 2.26
C ASN A 176 6.04 -10.04 0.75
N GLN A 177 5.79 -8.83 0.27
CA GLN A 177 5.94 -8.45 -1.14
C GLN A 177 7.39 -8.04 -1.51
N SER A 178 8.24 -7.80 -0.52
CA SER A 178 9.63 -7.39 -0.76
C SER A 178 10.50 -8.59 -1.12
N HIS A 179 11.28 -8.46 -2.19
CA HIS A 179 12.31 -9.44 -2.55
C HIS A 179 13.50 -9.41 -1.59
N ASN A 180 13.80 -8.23 -1.04
CA ASN A 180 14.88 -8.05 -0.07
C ASN A 180 14.29 -8.04 1.33
N LYS A 181 14.61 -9.05 2.13
CA LYS A 181 14.19 -9.16 3.52
C LYS A 181 14.98 -8.19 4.37
N LEU A 182 14.45 -6.99 4.58
CA LEU A 182 15.05 -5.97 5.42
C LEU A 182 14.90 -6.36 6.90
N PRO A 183 15.87 -6.02 7.77
CA PRO A 183 15.72 -6.23 9.19
C PRO A 183 14.61 -5.32 9.74
N PHE A 184 13.76 -5.88 10.61
CA PHE A 184 12.72 -5.15 11.31
C PHE A 184 13.10 -4.92 12.76
N ILE A 185 13.02 -3.68 13.20
CA ILE A 185 13.24 -3.29 14.58
C ILE A 185 11.92 -2.81 15.15
N ILE A 186 11.43 -3.47 16.19
CA ILE A 186 10.21 -3.10 16.87
C ILE A 186 10.52 -2.82 18.35
N ASP A 187 10.13 -1.64 18.79
CA ASP A 187 10.25 -1.25 20.18
C ASP A 187 8.91 -1.43 20.90
N THR A 188 8.94 -2.08 22.05
CA THR A 188 7.80 -2.29 22.94
C THR A 188 6.55 -2.86 22.24
N PRO A 189 6.66 -4.03 21.52
CA PRO A 189 5.58 -4.56 20.69
C PRO A 189 4.33 -4.95 21.45
N PHE A 190 4.44 -5.17 22.76
CA PHE A 190 3.34 -5.58 23.63
C PHE A 190 2.83 -4.46 24.55
N ALA A 191 3.41 -3.25 24.45
CA ALA A 191 2.96 -2.11 25.23
C ALA A 191 1.50 -1.78 24.92
N ARG A 192 0.67 -1.69 25.97
CA ARG A 192 -0.74 -1.30 25.87
C ARG A 192 -1.61 -2.26 25.01
N ILE A 193 -1.15 -3.48 24.85
CA ILE A 193 -1.87 -4.55 24.16
C ILE A 193 -2.37 -5.55 25.22
N ASP A 194 -3.62 -5.98 25.08
CA ASP A 194 -4.20 -7.01 25.95
C ASP A 194 -3.59 -8.40 25.70
N THR A 195 -3.84 -9.31 26.62
CA THR A 195 -3.22 -10.65 26.62
C THR A 195 -3.55 -11.45 25.35
N GLU A 196 -4.74 -11.30 24.80
CA GLU A 196 -5.19 -12.05 23.62
C GLU A 196 -4.52 -11.56 22.34
N HIS A 197 -4.43 -10.23 22.16
CA HIS A 197 -3.66 -9.66 21.05
C HIS A 197 -2.16 -9.99 21.17
N ARG A 198 -1.60 -10.07 22.39
CA ARG A 198 -0.22 -10.51 22.60
C ARG A 198 0.01 -11.93 22.09
N ALA A 199 -0.92 -12.84 22.41
CA ALA A 199 -0.85 -14.22 21.91
C ALA A 199 -0.92 -14.27 20.37
N ASN A 200 -1.83 -13.52 19.76
CA ASN A 200 -1.94 -13.44 18.30
C ASN A 200 -0.66 -12.88 17.65
N ILE A 201 -0.08 -11.83 18.21
CA ILE A 201 1.18 -11.27 17.72
C ILE A 201 2.30 -12.30 17.83
N THR A 202 2.41 -12.99 18.97
CA THR A 202 3.44 -13.99 19.18
C THR A 202 3.32 -15.15 18.18
N GLU A 203 2.11 -15.69 18.03
CA GLU A 203 1.90 -16.89 17.23
C GLU A 203 1.78 -16.62 15.72
N LYS A 204 1.15 -15.52 15.34
CA LYS A 204 0.79 -15.25 13.94
C LYS A 204 1.61 -14.17 13.27
N PHE A 205 2.36 -13.38 14.04
CA PHE A 205 3.22 -12.35 13.48
C PHE A 205 4.69 -12.74 13.61
N PHE A 206 5.21 -12.93 14.81
CA PHE A 206 6.63 -13.21 14.99
C PHE A 206 7.07 -14.54 14.38
N LYS A 207 6.25 -15.59 14.47
CA LYS A 207 6.57 -16.91 13.88
C LYS A 207 6.53 -16.92 12.36
N GLU A 208 5.71 -16.08 11.74
CA GLU A 208 5.56 -16.04 10.29
C GLU A 208 6.42 -14.98 9.60
N LEU A 209 7.00 -14.04 10.37
CA LEU A 209 7.83 -13.00 9.80
C LEU A 209 9.11 -13.57 9.21
N GLN A 210 9.30 -13.33 7.92
CA GLN A 210 10.53 -13.73 7.24
C GLN A 210 11.58 -12.62 7.32
N GLY A 211 12.82 -12.97 7.65
CA GLY A 211 13.92 -12.04 7.79
C GLY A 211 14.39 -11.85 9.22
N GLN A 212 15.23 -10.87 9.44
CA GLN A 212 15.80 -10.59 10.76
C GLN A 212 14.87 -9.65 11.54
N LEU A 213 14.51 -10.05 12.76
CA LEU A 213 13.67 -9.26 13.66
C LEU A 213 14.47 -8.91 14.92
N PHE A 214 14.47 -7.63 15.28
CA PHE A 214 14.95 -7.14 16.56
C PHE A 214 13.75 -6.67 17.40
N VAL A 215 13.55 -7.30 18.54
CA VAL A 215 12.50 -6.91 19.48
C VAL A 215 13.15 -6.25 20.68
N LEU A 216 12.89 -4.96 20.86
CA LEU A 216 13.27 -4.22 22.06
C LEU A 216 12.10 -4.27 23.04
N SER A 217 12.33 -4.77 24.23
CA SER A 217 11.25 -4.94 25.20
C SER A 217 11.77 -4.90 26.63
N THR A 218 10.86 -4.77 27.57
CA THR A 218 11.13 -4.87 29.00
C THR A 218 10.68 -6.23 29.52
N ASN A 219 11.16 -6.59 30.72
CA ASN A 219 10.75 -7.80 31.44
C ASN A 219 9.26 -7.83 31.83
N GLU A 220 8.58 -6.68 31.82
CA GLU A 220 7.15 -6.60 32.08
C GLU A 220 6.29 -6.89 30.84
N GLU A 221 6.84 -6.62 29.66
CA GLU A 221 6.14 -6.84 28.40
C GLU A 221 6.29 -8.26 27.88
N ILE A 222 7.53 -8.74 27.81
CA ILE A 222 7.84 -10.12 27.44
C ILE A 222 8.00 -10.93 28.72
N ARG A 223 7.12 -11.87 28.93
CA ARG A 223 7.17 -12.81 30.03
C ARG A 223 7.84 -14.12 29.61
N HIS A 224 8.19 -14.93 30.57
CA HIS A 224 8.80 -16.25 30.34
C HIS A 224 7.97 -17.11 29.36
N GLU A 225 6.65 -17.10 29.47
CA GLU A 225 5.74 -17.82 28.58
C GLU A 225 5.90 -17.42 27.08
N HIS A 226 6.10 -16.13 26.81
CA HIS A 226 6.35 -15.64 25.45
C HIS A 226 7.72 -16.09 24.94
N MET A 227 8.75 -16.09 25.83
CA MET A 227 10.09 -16.57 25.48
C MET A 227 10.09 -18.05 25.13
N VAL A 228 9.38 -18.88 25.90
CA VAL A 228 9.23 -20.32 25.61
C VAL A 228 8.51 -20.54 24.28
N SER A 229 7.46 -19.78 24.01
CA SER A 229 6.70 -19.88 22.75
C SER A 229 7.53 -19.51 21.50
N LEU A 230 8.51 -18.62 21.65
CA LEU A 230 9.40 -18.13 20.59
C LEU A 230 10.78 -18.79 20.58
N GLU A 231 11.07 -19.71 21.48
CA GLU A 231 12.41 -20.26 21.70
C GLU A 231 13.11 -20.71 20.41
N GLN A 232 12.36 -21.36 19.51
CA GLN A 232 12.90 -21.86 18.24
C GLN A 232 13.24 -20.74 17.23
N GLN A 233 12.66 -19.54 17.37
CA GLN A 233 12.88 -18.39 16.50
C GLN A 233 13.92 -17.43 17.08
N ILE A 234 14.21 -17.52 18.38
CA ILE A 234 15.18 -16.63 19.03
C ILE A 234 16.59 -17.08 18.71
N ALA A 235 17.30 -16.26 17.95
CA ALA A 235 18.70 -16.53 17.65
C ALA A 235 19.62 -16.10 18.81
N LYS A 236 19.35 -14.93 19.40
CA LYS A 236 20.13 -14.36 20.50
C LYS A 236 19.28 -13.43 21.37
N VAL A 237 19.62 -13.37 22.65
CA VAL A 237 19.03 -12.46 23.63
C VAL A 237 20.14 -11.60 24.21
N TYR A 238 19.89 -10.30 24.28
CA TYR A 238 20.82 -9.33 24.87
C TYR A 238 20.13 -8.52 25.95
N MET A 239 20.84 -8.25 27.03
CA MET A 239 20.41 -7.38 28.09
C MET A 239 21.10 -6.03 27.96
N LEU A 240 20.31 -4.95 28.06
CA LEU A 240 20.79 -3.58 28.08
C LEU A 240 20.75 -3.06 29.50
N GLU A 241 21.90 -2.76 30.08
CA GLU A 241 22.02 -2.24 31.44
C GLU A 241 22.58 -0.82 31.42
N TYR A 242 21.85 0.09 32.06
CA TYR A 242 22.33 1.46 32.22
C TYR A 242 23.10 1.60 33.52
N GLY A 243 24.41 1.87 33.38
CA GLY A 243 25.32 1.97 34.51
C GLY A 243 25.33 3.35 35.21
N GLU A 244 25.88 3.40 36.41
CA GLU A 244 26.07 4.66 37.17
C GLU A 244 26.97 5.66 36.41
N ASP A 245 27.85 5.16 35.55
CA ASP A 245 28.72 5.94 34.66
C ASP A 245 27.98 6.59 33.49
N LYS A 246 26.63 6.51 33.46
CA LYS A 246 25.74 7.00 32.39
C LYS A 246 26.01 6.37 31.03
N ARG A 247 26.52 5.14 31.01
CA ARG A 247 26.74 4.36 29.78
C ARG A 247 25.86 3.12 29.78
N THR A 248 25.33 2.79 28.59
CA THR A 248 24.63 1.53 28.40
C THR A 248 25.64 0.43 28.09
N ARG A 249 25.58 -0.67 28.81
CA ARG A 249 26.35 -1.89 28.55
C ARG A 249 25.43 -2.93 27.95
N ILE A 250 25.99 -3.74 27.06
CA ILE A 250 25.27 -4.83 26.39
C ILE A 250 25.91 -6.13 26.84
N SER A 251 25.13 -7.02 27.42
CA SER A 251 25.54 -8.38 27.77
C SER A 251 24.65 -9.40 27.06
N GLU A 252 25.19 -10.56 26.71
CA GLU A 252 24.42 -11.69 26.22
C GLU A 252 23.75 -12.39 27.40
N GLY A 253 22.43 -12.59 27.30
CA GLY A 253 21.63 -13.18 28.39
C GLY A 253 20.25 -12.58 28.49
N SER A 254 19.41 -13.13 29.35
CA SER A 254 18.05 -12.69 29.57
C SER A 254 17.76 -12.47 31.07
N TYR A 255 16.80 -11.61 31.36
CA TYR A 255 16.29 -11.40 32.74
C TYR A 255 15.74 -12.68 33.37
N PHE A 256 15.38 -13.69 32.57
CA PHE A 256 14.75 -14.93 33.04
C PHE A 256 15.77 -16.02 33.44
N GLU A 257 17.05 -15.81 33.15
CA GLU A 257 18.14 -16.75 33.50
C GLU A 257 18.82 -16.40 34.83
N VAL A 258 18.52 -15.22 35.39
CA VAL A 258 19.08 -14.79 36.68
C VAL A 258 18.25 -15.43 37.81
N LYS A 259 18.67 -16.58 38.26
CA LYS A 259 18.35 -17.12 39.58
C LYS A 259 19.60 -17.24 40.41
#